data_340b406ece7f8fb17bf00cd23703dddc
#
_entry.id   340b406ece7f8fb17bf00cd23703dddc
#
_cell.length_a   1.000
_cell.length_b   1.000
_cell.length_c   1.000
_cell.angle_alpha   90.00
_cell.angle_beta   90.00
_cell.angle_gamma   90.00
#
_symmetry.space_group_name_H-M   'P 1'
#
loop_
_entity.id
_entity.type
_entity.pdbx_description
1 polymer ?
#
loop_
_entity_poly.entity_id
_entity_poly.type
_entity_poly.pdbx_seq_one_letter_code
_entity_poly.pdbx_strand_id
1 'polypeptide(L)'
;MSIKVYTKENQANGNFNNGQILEKKPIGFPQDGGQLNPYSNLFYWAHAWAPDKDSTIGLHPHRGFEICSFVLKGEIEHYDTLLEKWITLKKGDVQVIKAGKGISHSEKLKSNSEILQIWFDPNIQQSLYIEPSYNDFKSEEFLLEINNGLEVKTISNKKNQLGLDTEGIQIFECSFIDGENDYILKENSFHSIFILSGNLSIRDQVYQKGDFIIVDNEKYIELSTKNNCKIFEIISPISPTYKTYAEIHKMN
;
A
#
# COMPACT_ATOMS: atom_id res chain seq x y z
N MET A 1 2.74 1.63 24.02
CA MET A 1 1.62 1.23 23.20
C MET A 1 1.15 2.41 22.38
N SER A 2 1.27 2.33 21.08
CA SER A 2 0.76 3.37 20.20
C SER A 2 -0.14 2.73 19.13
N ILE A 3 -1.45 2.97 19.22
CA ILE A 3 -2.39 2.72 18.13
C ILE A 3 -2.84 4.09 17.66
N LYS A 4 -2.50 4.44 16.42
CA LYS A 4 -2.93 5.67 15.77
C LYS A 4 -3.90 5.33 14.68
N VAL A 5 -5.01 6.06 14.60
CA VAL A 5 -6.07 5.80 13.63
C VAL A 5 -6.29 7.06 12.79
N TYR A 6 -6.33 6.85 11.51
CA TYR A 6 -6.66 7.86 10.51
C TYR A 6 -7.90 7.40 9.76
N THR A 7 -9.06 7.86 10.26
CA THR A 7 -10.33 7.54 9.61
C THR A 7 -10.35 8.11 8.20
N LYS A 8 -11.24 7.59 7.37
CA LYS A 8 -11.37 8.04 5.97
C LYS A 8 -11.55 9.56 5.83
N GLU A 9 -12.15 10.22 6.83
CA GLU A 9 -12.35 11.68 6.87
C GLU A 9 -11.05 12.45 7.14
N ASN A 10 -10.10 11.83 7.84
CA ASN A 10 -8.81 12.42 8.23
C ASN A 10 -7.71 12.20 7.17
N GLN A 11 -8.03 11.45 6.12
CA GLN A 11 -7.12 11.21 5.00
C GLN A 11 -7.24 12.30 3.95
N ALA A 12 -6.16 12.57 3.24
CA ALA A 12 -6.19 13.50 2.13
C ALA A 12 -7.08 12.98 0.99
N ASN A 13 -7.61 13.90 0.20
CA ASN A 13 -8.37 13.60 -1.01
C ASN A 13 -7.53 13.88 -2.24
N GLY A 14 -7.74 13.11 -3.29
CA GLY A 14 -7.21 13.36 -4.61
C GLY A 14 -8.22 13.02 -5.68
N ASN A 15 -8.01 13.57 -6.86
CA ASN A 15 -8.73 13.15 -8.04
C ASN A 15 -7.95 13.47 -9.31
N PHE A 16 -8.23 12.69 -10.36
CA PHE A 16 -7.74 12.94 -11.71
C PHE A 16 -8.92 13.08 -12.67
N ASN A 17 -8.68 13.79 -13.77
CA ASN A 17 -9.61 13.93 -14.89
C ASN A 17 -11.00 14.38 -14.44
N ASN A 18 -11.07 15.44 -13.61
CA ASN A 18 -12.31 16.00 -13.09
C ASN A 18 -13.18 14.97 -12.33
N GLY A 19 -12.54 14.14 -11.49
CA GLY A 19 -13.24 13.17 -10.65
C GLY A 19 -13.52 11.82 -11.30
N GLN A 20 -12.97 11.54 -12.48
CA GLN A 20 -13.08 10.22 -13.10
C GLN A 20 -12.28 9.15 -12.36
N ILE A 21 -11.18 9.55 -11.72
CA ILE A 21 -10.46 8.77 -10.73
C ILE A 21 -10.50 9.56 -9.43
N LEU A 22 -10.88 8.90 -8.37
CA LEU A 22 -10.96 9.44 -7.02
C LEU A 22 -9.92 8.77 -6.14
N GLU A 23 -9.39 9.48 -5.15
CA GLU A 23 -8.42 8.98 -4.21
C GLU A 23 -8.72 9.36 -2.76
N LYS A 24 -8.41 8.45 -1.85
CA LYS A 24 -8.16 8.71 -0.43
C LYS A 24 -6.71 8.34 -0.14
N LYS A 25 -6.01 9.23 0.54
CA LYS A 25 -4.58 9.09 0.81
C LYS A 25 -4.33 9.04 2.32
N PRO A 26 -4.20 7.85 2.92
CA PRO A 26 -3.68 7.72 4.28
C PRO A 26 -2.36 8.48 4.45
N ILE A 27 -1.41 8.30 3.51
CA ILE A 27 -0.16 9.07 3.46
C ILE A 27 -0.16 9.84 2.15
N GLY A 28 -0.40 11.14 2.19
CA GLY A 28 -0.36 12.03 1.03
C GLY A 28 0.93 12.85 0.97
N PHE A 29 1.06 13.65 -0.08
CA PHE A 29 2.07 14.70 -0.12
C PHE A 29 1.69 15.82 0.86
N PRO A 30 2.65 16.60 1.36
CA PRO A 30 2.36 17.69 2.32
C PRO A 30 1.27 18.68 1.85
N GLN A 31 1.20 18.94 0.54
CA GLN A 31 0.18 19.81 -0.07
C GLN A 31 -1.21 19.19 -0.17
N ASP A 32 -1.35 17.89 0.03
CA ASP A 32 -2.64 17.19 -0.07
C ASP A 32 -3.54 17.41 1.15
N GLY A 33 -2.97 17.85 2.28
CA GLY A 33 -3.71 18.23 3.48
C GLY A 33 -4.16 17.07 4.37
N GLY A 34 -3.56 15.89 4.24
CA GLY A 34 -3.77 14.76 5.14
C GLY A 34 -3.08 14.96 6.49
N GLN A 35 -3.51 14.18 7.49
CA GLN A 35 -2.96 14.28 8.85
C GLN A 35 -1.69 13.46 9.07
N LEU A 36 -1.46 12.42 8.26
CA LEU A 36 -0.33 11.53 8.40
C LEU A 36 0.78 11.89 7.42
N ASN A 37 1.94 12.23 7.97
CA ASN A 37 3.16 12.43 7.20
C ASN A 37 3.84 11.07 6.88
N PRO A 38 4.74 11.01 5.90
CA PRO A 38 5.60 9.86 5.67
C PRO A 38 6.32 9.43 6.94
N TYR A 39 6.44 8.12 7.15
CA TYR A 39 7.13 7.53 8.30
C TYR A 39 7.81 6.22 7.92
N SER A 40 8.82 5.80 8.69
CA SER A 40 9.64 4.67 8.28
C SER A 40 10.13 4.88 6.84
N ASN A 41 10.01 3.87 6.01
CA ASN A 41 10.25 3.94 4.57
C ASN A 41 8.95 3.85 3.73
N LEU A 42 7.82 4.23 4.31
CA LEU A 42 6.55 4.45 3.63
C LEU A 42 6.41 5.94 3.30
N PHE A 43 6.48 6.27 2.02
CA PHE A 43 6.47 7.65 1.55
C PHE A 43 5.09 8.13 1.12
N TYR A 44 4.31 7.27 0.47
CA TYR A 44 3.00 7.59 -0.07
C TYR A 44 2.09 6.37 -0.04
N TRP A 45 0.81 6.58 0.22
CA TRP A 45 -0.20 5.52 0.18
C TRP A 45 -1.52 6.11 -0.30
N ALA A 46 -2.00 5.67 -1.45
CA ALA A 46 -3.30 6.04 -2.00
C ALA A 46 -4.19 4.81 -2.21
N HIS A 47 -5.45 4.94 -1.85
CA HIS A 47 -6.54 4.09 -2.33
C HIS A 47 -7.24 4.86 -3.45
N ALA A 48 -7.10 4.39 -4.68
CA ALA A 48 -7.66 5.02 -5.87
C ALA A 48 -8.70 4.13 -6.53
N TRP A 49 -9.74 4.74 -7.12
CA TRP A 49 -10.79 4.01 -7.82
C TRP A 49 -11.39 4.84 -8.96
N ALA A 50 -11.87 4.15 -10.00
CA ALA A 50 -12.63 4.73 -11.11
C ALA A 50 -14.10 4.29 -11.02
N PRO A 51 -15.02 5.15 -10.52
CA PRO A 51 -16.39 4.74 -10.22
C PRO A 51 -17.22 4.36 -11.45
N ASP A 52 -17.11 5.12 -12.53
CA ASP A 52 -18.11 5.08 -13.61
C ASP A 52 -17.56 4.65 -14.97
N LYS A 53 -16.38 5.06 -15.34
CA LYS A 53 -15.79 4.84 -16.66
C LYS A 53 -14.28 4.68 -16.62
N ASP A 54 -13.71 4.16 -17.70
CA ASP A 54 -12.26 4.10 -17.89
C ASP A 54 -11.68 5.50 -17.84
N SER A 55 -10.58 5.65 -17.14
CA SER A 55 -9.86 6.92 -17.07
C SER A 55 -8.35 6.71 -16.98
N THR A 56 -7.60 7.56 -17.65
CA THR A 56 -6.14 7.43 -17.78
C THR A 56 -5.44 8.59 -17.09
N ILE A 57 -4.55 8.28 -16.16
CA ILE A 57 -3.53 9.21 -15.67
C ILE A 57 -2.45 9.26 -16.74
N GLY A 58 -2.27 10.44 -17.35
CA GLY A 58 -1.34 10.65 -18.45
C GLY A 58 0.12 10.37 -18.05
N LEU A 59 0.99 10.31 -19.03
CA LEU A 59 2.41 10.04 -18.83
C LEU A 59 3.04 11.06 -17.87
N HIS A 60 3.63 10.59 -16.78
CA HIS A 60 4.26 11.43 -15.76
C HIS A 60 5.53 10.76 -15.20
N PRO A 61 6.54 11.56 -14.76
CA PRO A 61 7.83 11.03 -14.35
C PRO A 61 7.91 10.66 -12.89
N HIS A 62 8.71 9.63 -12.59
CA HIS A 62 9.15 9.24 -11.25
C HIS A 62 10.64 9.03 -11.19
N ARG A 63 11.21 9.19 -9.99
CA ARG A 63 12.63 9.02 -9.76
C ARG A 63 12.90 8.60 -8.31
N GLY A 64 13.76 7.62 -8.13
CA GLY A 64 14.30 7.19 -6.84
C GLY A 64 13.42 6.24 -6.06
N PHE A 65 12.10 6.41 -6.04
CA PHE A 65 11.15 5.61 -5.27
C PHE A 65 10.85 4.25 -5.91
N GLU A 66 10.34 3.34 -5.10
CA GLU A 66 9.69 2.12 -5.56
C GLU A 66 8.17 2.30 -5.46
N ILE A 67 7.46 2.08 -6.56
CA ILE A 67 6.01 2.29 -6.69
C ILE A 67 5.36 0.94 -6.89
N CYS A 68 4.49 0.56 -5.95
CA CYS A 68 3.72 -0.68 -6.03
C CYS A 68 2.25 -0.37 -6.22
N SER A 69 1.63 -0.97 -7.24
CA SER A 69 0.18 -0.92 -7.45
C SER A 69 -0.41 -2.30 -7.20
N PHE A 70 -1.35 -2.39 -6.25
CA PHE A 70 -2.06 -3.61 -5.85
C PHE A 70 -3.49 -3.51 -6.37
N VAL A 71 -3.90 -4.38 -7.29
CA VAL A 71 -5.24 -4.35 -7.88
C VAL A 71 -6.24 -5.01 -6.94
N LEU A 72 -7.07 -4.22 -6.27
CA LEU A 72 -8.08 -4.71 -5.31
C LEU A 72 -9.35 -5.22 -5.99
N LYS A 73 -9.72 -4.57 -7.12
CA LYS A 73 -10.95 -4.87 -7.85
C LYS A 73 -10.81 -4.47 -9.31
N GLY A 74 -11.42 -5.27 -10.20
CA GLY A 74 -11.45 -4.97 -11.63
C GLY A 74 -10.11 -5.17 -12.31
N GLU A 75 -9.77 -4.23 -13.19
CA GLU A 75 -8.62 -4.31 -14.07
C GLU A 75 -8.01 -2.92 -14.28
N ILE A 76 -6.69 -2.87 -14.39
CA ILE A 76 -5.94 -1.66 -14.79
C ILE A 76 -5.01 -1.96 -15.96
N GLU A 77 -4.60 -0.94 -16.67
CA GLU A 77 -3.55 -1.02 -17.68
C GLU A 77 -2.41 -0.06 -17.32
N HIS A 78 -1.20 -0.55 -17.44
CA HIS A 78 0.03 0.21 -17.19
C HIS A 78 0.83 0.37 -18.49
N TYR A 79 1.41 1.55 -18.68
CA TYR A 79 2.39 1.86 -19.73
C TYR A 79 3.59 2.57 -19.12
N ASP A 80 4.78 2.26 -19.54
CA ASP A 80 5.98 3.00 -19.15
C ASP A 80 6.98 3.17 -20.30
N THR A 81 7.94 4.09 -20.11
CA THR A 81 8.98 4.42 -21.08
C THR A 81 10.10 3.37 -21.19
N LEU A 82 10.09 2.35 -20.33
CA LEU A 82 11.03 1.22 -20.40
C LEU A 82 10.49 0.10 -21.29
N LEU A 83 9.21 -0.23 -21.12
CA LEU A 83 8.56 -1.31 -21.85
C LEU A 83 7.91 -0.87 -23.15
N GLU A 84 7.51 0.40 -23.25
CA GLU A 84 6.85 1.05 -24.39
C GLU A 84 5.59 0.28 -24.88
N LYS A 85 4.89 -0.37 -23.96
CA LYS A 85 3.65 -1.11 -24.23
C LYS A 85 2.69 -1.06 -23.04
N TRP A 86 1.40 -1.23 -23.32
CA TRP A 86 0.39 -1.39 -22.29
C TRP A 86 0.39 -2.82 -21.76
N ILE A 87 0.38 -2.95 -20.44
CA ILE A 87 0.28 -4.22 -19.71
C ILE A 87 -0.98 -4.19 -18.86
N THR A 88 -1.78 -5.26 -18.97
CA THR A 88 -3.00 -5.42 -18.20
C THR A 88 -2.72 -6.17 -16.89
N LEU A 89 -3.20 -5.60 -15.78
CA LEU A 89 -3.21 -6.24 -14.46
C LEU A 89 -4.66 -6.39 -13.98
N LYS A 90 -4.95 -7.53 -13.36
CA LYS A 90 -6.28 -7.91 -12.88
C LYS A 90 -6.30 -7.98 -11.36
N LYS A 91 -7.50 -8.10 -10.80
CA LYS A 91 -7.69 -8.24 -9.36
C LYS A 91 -6.73 -9.26 -8.75
N GLY A 92 -5.98 -8.82 -7.75
CA GLY A 92 -5.00 -9.60 -7.01
C GLY A 92 -3.58 -9.57 -7.58
N ASP A 93 -3.39 -9.06 -8.82
CA ASP A 93 -2.08 -8.82 -9.40
C ASP A 93 -1.38 -7.64 -8.72
N VAL A 94 -0.06 -7.65 -8.76
CA VAL A 94 0.78 -6.60 -8.18
C VAL A 94 1.79 -6.15 -9.23
N GLN A 95 1.95 -4.84 -9.35
CA GLN A 95 2.96 -4.19 -10.16
C GLN A 95 4.03 -3.57 -9.26
N VAL A 96 5.28 -3.66 -9.66
CA VAL A 96 6.40 -2.98 -9.00
C VAL A 96 7.21 -2.21 -10.02
N ILE A 97 7.33 -0.90 -9.81
CA ILE A 97 8.23 -0.02 -10.55
C ILE A 97 9.34 0.42 -9.59
N LYS A 98 10.58 0.15 -9.93
CA LYS A 98 11.72 0.81 -9.31
C LYS A 98 12.11 1.98 -10.18
N ALA A 99 11.80 3.21 -9.74
CA ALA A 99 11.97 4.37 -10.59
C ALA A 99 13.44 4.72 -10.86
N GLY A 100 14.34 4.32 -9.97
CA GLY A 100 15.78 4.46 -10.19
C GLY A 100 16.18 5.89 -10.59
N LYS A 101 17.02 6.02 -11.59
CA LYS A 101 17.45 7.33 -12.12
C LYS A 101 16.38 8.07 -12.92
N GLY A 102 15.25 7.43 -13.21
CA GLY A 102 14.07 8.04 -13.82
C GLY A 102 13.32 7.11 -14.77
N ILE A 103 12.01 7.12 -14.67
CA ILE A 103 11.06 6.45 -15.57
C ILE A 103 9.80 7.32 -15.66
N SER A 104 9.13 7.30 -16.78
CA SER A 104 7.78 7.87 -16.89
C SER A 104 6.78 6.78 -17.16
N HIS A 105 5.62 6.85 -16.50
CA HIS A 105 4.55 5.89 -16.69
C HIS A 105 3.18 6.56 -16.86
N SER A 106 2.23 5.78 -17.35
CA SER A 106 0.83 6.13 -17.46
C SER A 106 -0.01 4.96 -16.94
N GLU A 107 -1.08 5.25 -16.23
CA GLU A 107 -1.96 4.26 -15.64
C GLU A 107 -3.40 4.50 -16.10
N LYS A 108 -4.07 3.44 -16.50
CA LYS A 108 -5.47 3.49 -16.87
C LYS A 108 -6.28 2.59 -15.97
N LEU A 109 -7.16 3.18 -15.19
CA LEU A 109 -8.12 2.46 -14.38
C LEU A 109 -9.36 2.19 -15.22
N LYS A 110 -9.75 0.91 -15.33
CA LYS A 110 -11.02 0.53 -15.96
C LYS A 110 -12.18 0.91 -15.05
N SER A 111 -13.37 1.05 -15.64
CA SER A 111 -14.60 1.29 -14.88
C SER A 111 -14.77 0.29 -13.74
N ASN A 112 -15.13 0.78 -12.55
CA ASN A 112 -15.31 0.00 -11.33
C ASN A 112 -14.04 -0.72 -10.82
N SER A 113 -12.85 -0.30 -11.22
CA SER A 113 -11.59 -0.80 -10.65
C SER A 113 -11.19 -0.02 -9.40
N GLU A 114 -10.46 -0.70 -8.50
CA GLU A 114 -9.88 -0.15 -7.28
C GLU A 114 -8.44 -0.65 -7.14
N ILE A 115 -7.53 0.22 -6.71
CA ILE A 115 -6.13 -0.10 -6.42
C ILE A 115 -5.67 0.51 -5.10
N LEU A 116 -4.66 -0.09 -4.48
CA LEU A 116 -3.76 0.63 -3.60
C LEU A 116 -2.48 0.95 -4.38
N GLN A 117 -2.08 2.21 -4.39
CA GLN A 117 -0.77 2.61 -4.89
C GLN A 117 0.08 3.08 -3.72
N ILE A 118 1.21 2.43 -3.51
CA ILE A 118 2.06 2.65 -2.36
C ILE A 118 3.49 2.89 -2.85
N TRP A 119 4.10 3.98 -2.36
CA TRP A 119 5.48 4.29 -2.69
C TRP A 119 6.36 4.02 -1.48
N PHE A 120 7.36 3.21 -1.73
CA PHE A 120 8.40 2.91 -0.77
C PHE A 120 9.63 3.75 -1.05
N ASP A 121 10.31 4.11 0.02
CA ASP A 121 11.53 4.89 0.02
C ASP A 121 12.73 3.96 0.26
N PRO A 122 13.40 3.47 -0.80
CA PRO A 122 14.65 2.77 -0.67
C PRO A 122 15.73 3.76 -0.25
N ASN A 123 16.98 3.32 -0.11
CA ASN A 123 18.08 4.27 0.08
C ASN A 123 18.17 5.19 -1.14
N ILE A 124 17.48 6.35 -1.06
CA ILE A 124 17.29 7.28 -2.19
C ILE A 124 18.63 7.75 -2.77
N GLN A 125 19.65 7.89 -1.91
CA GLN A 125 21.00 8.30 -2.35
C GLN A 125 21.67 7.25 -3.24
N GLN A 126 21.27 5.99 -3.13
CA GLN A 126 21.76 4.89 -3.97
C GLN A 126 20.81 4.66 -5.16
N SER A 127 19.50 4.62 -4.93
CA SER A 127 18.51 4.31 -5.96
C SER A 127 18.54 5.29 -7.13
N LEU A 128 18.87 6.56 -6.89
CA LEU A 128 18.98 7.59 -7.93
C LEU A 128 20.04 7.30 -9.01
N TYR A 129 20.93 6.34 -8.78
CA TYR A 129 21.98 5.93 -9.72
C TYR A 129 21.72 4.57 -10.38
N ILE A 130 20.62 3.90 -10.00
CA ILE A 130 20.26 2.56 -10.50
C ILE A 130 19.35 2.73 -11.72
N GLU A 131 19.49 1.87 -12.71
CA GLU A 131 18.57 1.83 -13.85
C GLU A 131 17.15 1.50 -13.38
N PRO A 132 16.12 2.14 -13.96
CA PRO A 132 14.74 1.80 -13.63
C PRO A 132 14.43 0.35 -14.04
N SER A 133 13.49 -0.26 -13.32
CA SER A 133 13.00 -1.59 -13.66
C SER A 133 11.49 -1.70 -13.42
N TYR A 134 10.87 -2.66 -14.10
CA TYR A 134 9.47 -3.00 -14.02
C TYR A 134 9.29 -4.50 -13.84
N ASN A 135 8.41 -4.90 -12.92
CA ASN A 135 7.96 -6.27 -12.77
C ASN A 135 6.47 -6.30 -12.44
N ASP A 136 5.75 -7.31 -12.92
CA ASP A 136 4.40 -7.65 -12.50
C ASP A 136 4.33 -9.08 -12.00
N PHE A 137 3.47 -9.30 -11.01
CA PHE A 137 3.26 -10.57 -10.32
C PHE A 137 1.78 -10.93 -10.41
N LYS A 138 1.50 -12.16 -10.77
CA LYS A 138 0.11 -12.63 -10.87
C LYS A 138 -0.41 -13.09 -9.52
N SER A 139 -1.71 -12.92 -9.32
CA SER A 139 -2.38 -13.24 -8.04
C SER A 139 -2.11 -14.67 -7.56
N GLU A 140 -2.00 -15.62 -8.48
CA GLU A 140 -1.74 -17.04 -8.21
C GLU A 140 -0.30 -17.35 -7.79
N GLU A 141 0.63 -16.42 -7.95
CA GLU A 141 2.02 -16.58 -7.49
C GLU A 141 2.17 -16.40 -5.98
N PHE A 142 1.19 -15.78 -5.33
CA PHE A 142 1.24 -15.49 -3.90
C PHE A 142 0.72 -16.64 -3.06
N LEU A 143 1.47 -16.98 -2.01
CA LEU A 143 1.10 -18.03 -1.08
C LEU A 143 -0.16 -17.63 -0.29
N LEU A 144 -1.15 -18.52 -0.26
CA LEU A 144 -2.36 -18.41 0.53
C LEU A 144 -2.35 -19.50 1.62
N GLU A 145 -2.43 -19.08 2.86
CA GLU A 145 -2.51 -19.97 4.02
C GLU A 145 -3.81 -19.71 4.78
N ILE A 146 -4.47 -20.80 5.21
CA ILE A 146 -5.72 -20.70 5.99
C ILE A 146 -5.48 -21.44 7.30
N ASN A 147 -5.63 -20.76 8.42
CA ASN A 147 -5.45 -21.34 9.74
C ASN A 147 -6.44 -20.70 10.73
N ASN A 148 -7.20 -21.55 11.45
CA ASN A 148 -8.12 -21.14 12.53
C ASN A 148 -9.01 -19.93 12.18
N GLY A 149 -9.55 -19.90 10.95
CA GLY A 149 -10.44 -18.81 10.54
C GLY A 149 -9.75 -17.51 10.09
N LEU A 150 -8.43 -17.51 10.05
CA LEU A 150 -7.63 -16.46 9.43
C LEU A 150 -7.07 -16.98 8.10
N GLU A 151 -7.37 -16.27 7.02
CA GLU A 151 -6.75 -16.47 5.72
C GLU A 151 -5.68 -15.39 5.52
N VAL A 152 -4.45 -15.80 5.23
CA VAL A 152 -3.31 -14.90 5.00
C VAL A 152 -2.76 -15.14 3.59
N LYS A 153 -2.87 -14.12 2.74
CA LYS A 153 -2.18 -14.06 1.46
C LYS A 153 -0.85 -13.34 1.67
N THR A 154 0.25 -14.04 1.54
CA THR A 154 1.60 -13.47 1.63
C THR A 154 2.01 -12.90 0.27
N ILE A 155 2.02 -11.57 0.16
CA ILE A 155 2.46 -10.86 -1.06
C ILE A 155 3.97 -10.68 -1.04
N SER A 156 4.52 -10.24 0.09
CA SER A 156 5.97 -10.20 0.31
C SER A 156 6.29 -10.43 1.78
N ASN A 157 7.35 -11.17 2.07
CA ASN A 157 7.84 -11.42 3.42
C ASN A 157 9.37 -11.28 3.48
N LYS A 158 10.01 -11.87 4.47
CA LYS A 158 11.48 -11.86 4.60
C LYS A 158 12.23 -12.42 3.38
N LYS A 159 11.55 -13.18 2.49
CA LYS A 159 12.14 -13.69 1.23
C LYS A 159 12.07 -12.66 0.10
N ASN A 160 11.41 -11.52 0.34
CA ASN A 160 11.30 -10.41 -0.60
C ASN A 160 10.80 -10.82 -2.00
N GLN A 161 9.62 -11.43 -2.05
CA GLN A 161 9.02 -11.93 -3.29
C GLN A 161 8.89 -10.85 -4.38
N LEU A 162 8.61 -9.60 -3.97
CA LEU A 162 8.51 -8.48 -4.89
C LEU A 162 9.85 -7.90 -5.33
N GLY A 163 10.96 -8.35 -4.73
CA GLY A 163 12.30 -7.88 -5.06
C GLY A 163 12.55 -6.41 -4.71
N LEU A 164 11.89 -5.86 -3.68
CA LEU A 164 12.07 -4.47 -3.27
C LEU A 164 13.48 -4.23 -2.70
N ASP A 165 14.06 -3.08 -3.03
CA ASP A 165 15.31 -2.60 -2.42
C ASP A 165 15.04 -1.90 -1.09
N THR A 166 13.80 -1.51 -0.84
CA THR A 166 13.36 -0.92 0.43
C THR A 166 13.48 -1.92 1.56
N GLU A 167 14.17 -1.52 2.62
CA GLU A 167 14.53 -2.38 3.75
C GLU A 167 13.31 -2.87 4.53
N GLY A 168 13.26 -4.17 4.80
CA GLY A 168 12.43 -4.77 5.85
C GLY A 168 10.93 -4.82 5.57
N ILE A 169 10.48 -4.44 4.39
CA ILE A 169 9.06 -4.45 4.01
C ILE A 169 8.52 -5.86 3.94
N GLN A 170 7.35 -6.08 4.58
CA GLN A 170 6.54 -7.27 4.42
C GLN A 170 5.10 -6.84 4.13
N ILE A 171 4.40 -7.56 3.27
CA ILE A 171 3.08 -7.18 2.76
C ILE A 171 2.16 -8.39 2.80
N PHE A 172 1.00 -8.22 3.43
CA PHE A 172 0.01 -9.27 3.61
C PHE A 172 -1.40 -8.76 3.29
N GLU A 173 -2.24 -9.66 2.83
CA GLU A 173 -3.67 -9.47 2.78
C GLU A 173 -4.29 -10.52 3.72
N CYS A 174 -4.98 -10.08 4.76
CA CYS A 174 -5.53 -10.96 5.78
C CYS A 174 -7.06 -10.89 5.76
N SER A 175 -7.72 -12.05 5.78
CA SER A 175 -9.18 -12.18 5.89
C SER A 175 -9.52 -12.89 7.19
N PHE A 176 -10.29 -12.21 8.04
CA PHE A 176 -10.78 -12.75 9.31
C PHE A 176 -12.23 -13.16 9.14
N ILE A 177 -12.58 -14.37 9.57
CA ILE A 177 -13.98 -14.76 9.81
C ILE A 177 -14.45 -14.17 11.13
N ASP A 178 -15.76 -14.18 11.36
CA ASP A 178 -16.35 -13.70 12.62
C ASP A 178 -15.71 -14.34 13.85
N GLY A 179 -15.45 -13.50 14.86
CA GLY A 179 -14.91 -13.94 16.14
C GLY A 179 -13.81 -13.04 16.69
N GLU A 180 -13.21 -13.53 17.76
CA GLU A 180 -12.06 -12.90 18.42
C GLU A 180 -10.77 -13.59 17.97
N ASN A 181 -9.72 -12.80 17.74
CA ASN A 181 -8.43 -13.28 17.31
C ASN A 181 -7.31 -12.50 18.02
N ASP A 182 -6.31 -13.20 18.50
CA ASP A 182 -5.05 -12.60 18.90
C ASP A 182 -4.18 -12.44 17.65
N TYR A 183 -3.97 -11.20 17.22
CA TYR A 183 -3.13 -10.87 16.08
C TYR A 183 -1.73 -10.57 16.55
N ILE A 184 -0.80 -11.48 16.22
CA ILE A 184 0.60 -11.37 16.65
C ILE A 184 1.30 -10.35 15.79
N LEU A 185 2.03 -9.43 16.43
CA LEU A 185 2.75 -8.35 15.79
C LEU A 185 4.25 -8.62 15.82
N LYS A 186 4.94 -8.17 14.78
CA LYS A 186 6.39 -8.21 14.70
C LYS A 186 7.00 -7.08 15.53
N GLU A 187 7.83 -7.44 16.51
CA GLU A 187 8.53 -6.46 17.35
C GLU A 187 9.43 -5.53 16.50
N ASN A 188 9.67 -4.32 17.00
CA ASN A 188 10.49 -3.27 16.37
C ASN A 188 10.04 -2.92 14.93
N SER A 189 8.74 -2.96 14.70
CA SER A 189 8.14 -2.67 13.41
C SER A 189 6.89 -1.82 13.57
N PHE A 190 6.59 -1.02 12.55
CA PHE A 190 5.27 -0.49 12.34
C PHE A 190 4.42 -1.52 11.60
N HIS A 191 3.18 -1.67 12.04
CA HIS A 191 2.13 -2.41 11.37
C HIS A 191 1.13 -1.40 10.81
N SER A 192 1.14 -1.22 9.51
CA SER A 192 0.30 -0.28 8.77
C SER A 192 -0.86 -1.04 8.18
N ILE A 193 -2.05 -0.90 8.76
CA ILE A 193 -3.24 -1.69 8.45
C ILE A 193 -4.27 -0.81 7.74
N PHE A 194 -4.69 -1.21 6.55
CA PHE A 194 -5.78 -0.58 5.80
C PHE A 194 -6.96 -1.55 5.70
N ILE A 195 -8.16 -1.13 6.13
CA ILE A 195 -9.35 -1.99 6.12
C ILE A 195 -9.95 -2.00 4.70
N LEU A 196 -9.87 -3.16 4.04
CA LEU A 196 -10.39 -3.36 2.68
C LEU A 196 -11.91 -3.60 2.66
N SER A 197 -12.42 -4.35 3.65
CA SER A 197 -13.85 -4.63 3.76
C SER A 197 -14.22 -5.09 5.17
N GLY A 198 -15.51 -5.02 5.51
CA GLY A 198 -16.02 -5.38 6.82
C GLY A 198 -15.68 -4.35 7.89
N ASN A 199 -15.79 -4.78 9.14
CA ASN A 199 -15.48 -3.99 10.32
C ASN A 199 -14.47 -4.73 11.20
N LEU A 200 -13.51 -4.00 11.74
CA LEU A 200 -12.51 -4.49 12.66
C LEU A 200 -12.66 -3.77 14.00
N SER A 201 -12.83 -4.51 15.08
CA SER A 201 -12.78 -3.95 16.43
C SER A 201 -11.41 -4.23 17.03
N ILE A 202 -10.78 -3.17 17.54
CA ILE A 202 -9.56 -3.28 18.34
C ILE A 202 -9.89 -2.66 19.69
N ARG A 203 -9.81 -3.44 20.75
CA ARG A 203 -10.31 -3.04 22.04
C ARG A 203 -11.73 -2.52 21.88
N ASP A 204 -12.42 -1.86 22.44
CA ASP A 204 -13.83 -1.44 22.33
C ASP A 204 -14.13 -0.46 21.18
N GLN A 205 -13.19 -0.24 20.26
CA GLN A 205 -13.38 0.68 19.14
C GLN A 205 -13.53 -0.07 17.81
N VAL A 206 -14.53 0.34 17.02
CA VAL A 206 -14.85 -0.27 15.73
C VAL A 206 -14.34 0.61 14.61
N TYR A 207 -13.59 0.01 13.69
CA TYR A 207 -13.05 0.62 12.48
C TYR A 207 -13.69 -0.02 11.26
N GLN A 208 -13.76 0.73 10.15
CA GLN A 208 -14.50 0.32 8.96
C GLN A 208 -13.68 0.46 7.68
N LYS A 209 -14.24 -0.04 6.56
CA LYS A 209 -13.61 0.05 5.24
C LYS A 209 -13.06 1.47 4.97
N GLY A 210 -11.79 1.54 4.63
CA GLY A 210 -11.06 2.76 4.30
C GLY A 210 -10.33 3.41 5.47
N ASP A 211 -10.54 2.94 6.70
CA ASP A 211 -9.75 3.41 7.84
C ASP A 211 -8.34 2.85 7.78
N PHE A 212 -7.39 3.67 8.23
CA PHE A 212 -5.97 3.35 8.27
C PHE A 212 -5.48 3.38 9.72
N ILE A 213 -4.82 2.31 10.13
CA ILE A 213 -4.39 2.09 11.52
C ILE A 213 -2.89 1.81 11.52
N ILE A 214 -2.17 2.50 12.40
CA ILE A 214 -0.75 2.22 12.67
C ILE A 214 -0.64 1.66 14.08
N VAL A 215 -0.01 0.50 14.19
CA VAL A 215 0.33 -0.12 15.48
C VAL A 215 1.84 -0.24 15.59
N ASP A 216 2.40 0.18 16.72
CA ASP A 216 3.80 0.02 17.07
C ASP A 216 3.99 -0.40 18.53
N ASN A 217 5.15 -0.97 18.86
CA ASN A 217 5.56 -1.32 20.23
C ASN A 217 4.58 -2.27 20.97
N GLU A 218 3.92 -3.14 20.22
CA GLU A 218 3.04 -4.19 20.75
C GLU A 218 3.54 -5.55 20.29
N LYS A 219 3.22 -6.59 21.08
CA LYS A 219 3.50 -7.99 20.73
C LYS A 219 2.30 -8.66 20.07
N TYR A 220 1.11 -8.24 20.44
CA TYR A 220 -0.16 -8.68 19.87
C TYR A 220 -1.24 -7.63 20.08
N ILE A 221 -2.27 -7.70 19.29
CA ILE A 221 -3.52 -6.96 19.49
C ILE A 221 -4.70 -7.93 19.45
N GLU A 222 -5.64 -7.74 20.37
CA GLU A 222 -6.92 -8.44 20.34
C GLU A 222 -7.79 -7.78 19.28
N LEU A 223 -8.14 -8.57 18.28
CA LEU A 223 -9.03 -8.16 17.20
C LEU A 223 -10.35 -8.91 17.32
N SER A 224 -11.45 -8.24 17.04
CA SER A 224 -12.71 -8.93 16.80
C SER A 224 -13.40 -8.43 15.55
N THR A 225 -14.09 -9.31 14.86
CA THR A 225 -14.87 -8.97 13.67
C THR A 225 -16.30 -9.46 13.81
N LYS A 226 -17.22 -8.65 13.28
CA LYS A 226 -18.61 -9.06 13.03
C LYS A 226 -18.82 -8.93 11.52
N ASN A 227 -19.17 -10.00 10.81
CA ASN A 227 -19.36 -10.04 9.34
C ASN A 227 -18.07 -10.00 8.51
N ASN A 228 -17.13 -10.85 8.82
CA ASN A 228 -15.86 -11.00 8.09
C ASN A 228 -15.13 -9.67 7.80
N CYS A 229 -13.88 -9.59 8.12
CA CYS A 229 -13.08 -8.41 7.84
C CYS A 229 -11.88 -8.77 6.97
N LYS A 230 -11.57 -7.91 6.01
CA LYS A 230 -10.37 -8.04 5.20
C LYS A 230 -9.50 -6.81 5.37
N ILE A 231 -8.23 -7.03 5.65
CA ILE A 231 -7.24 -5.97 5.79
C ILE A 231 -6.09 -6.15 4.80
N PHE A 232 -5.45 -5.05 4.49
CA PHE A 232 -4.16 -5.01 3.82
C PHE A 232 -3.13 -4.48 4.81
N GLU A 233 -2.06 -5.21 5.04
CA GLU A 233 -1.05 -4.87 6.02
C GLU A 233 0.32 -4.71 5.39
N ILE A 234 1.02 -3.64 5.78
CA ILE A 234 2.45 -3.48 5.54
C ILE A 234 3.17 -3.42 6.88
N ILE A 235 4.17 -4.29 7.03
CA ILE A 235 5.12 -4.24 8.13
C ILE A 235 6.37 -3.55 7.62
N SER A 236 6.81 -2.50 8.33
CA SER A 236 8.02 -1.73 8.02
C SER A 236 8.88 -1.53 9.28
N PRO A 237 10.20 -1.35 9.17
CA PRO A 237 11.06 -1.13 10.33
C PRO A 237 10.72 0.19 11.03
N ILE A 238 10.87 0.26 12.36
CA ILE A 238 10.71 1.55 13.08
C ILE A 238 11.76 2.56 12.62
N SER A 239 12.99 2.09 12.40
CA SER A 239 14.11 2.91 11.94
C SER A 239 14.85 2.16 10.84
N PRO A 240 14.71 2.57 9.59
CA PRO A 240 15.56 2.09 8.50
C PRO A 240 17.06 2.39 8.78
N THR A 241 17.94 1.59 8.19
CA THR A 241 19.40 1.78 8.36
C THR A 241 19.97 2.97 7.57
N TYR A 242 19.15 3.62 6.78
CA TYR A 242 19.47 4.80 5.98
C TYR A 242 18.49 5.94 6.26
N LYS A 243 18.87 7.16 5.93
CA LYS A 243 17.95 8.31 5.99
C LYS A 243 16.99 8.27 4.82
N THR A 244 15.69 8.29 5.14
CA THR A 244 14.62 8.35 4.16
C THR A 244 14.54 9.73 3.51
N TYR A 245 13.87 9.81 2.36
CA TYR A 245 13.63 11.08 1.66
C TYR A 245 12.91 12.09 2.56
N ALA A 246 11.92 11.63 3.31
CA ALA A 246 11.16 12.48 4.22
C ALA A 246 12.03 13.06 5.35
N GLU A 247 12.94 12.28 5.91
CA GLU A 247 13.90 12.76 6.93
C GLU A 247 14.91 13.77 6.34
N ILE A 248 15.44 13.48 5.14
CA ILE A 248 16.39 14.38 4.46
C ILE A 248 15.75 15.75 4.21
N HIS A 249 14.47 15.76 3.81
CA HIS A 249 13.73 16.99 3.46
C HIS A 249 12.87 17.54 4.60
N LYS A 250 12.99 16.99 5.82
CA LYS A 250 12.25 17.45 7.03
C LYS A 250 10.74 17.49 6.82
N MET A 251 10.21 16.44 6.21
CA MET A 251 8.76 16.30 5.93
C MET A 251 8.00 15.60 7.06
N ASN A 252 8.67 15.28 8.19
CA ASN A 252 8.14 14.55 9.35
C ASN A 252 7.61 15.52 10.42
#